data_ca22a3e29586e99dbe5e46300f4c9922
#
_entry.id   ca22a3e29586e99dbe5e46300f4c9922
#
_cell.length_a   1.000
_cell.length_b   1.000
_cell.length_c   1.000
_cell.angle_alpha   90.00
_cell.angle_beta   90.00
_cell.angle_gamma   90.00
#
_symmetry.space_group_name_H-M   'P 1'
#
loop_
_entity.id
_entity.type
_entity.pdbx_description
1 polymer ?
#
loop_
_entity_poly.entity_id
_entity_poly.type
_entity_poly.pdbx_seq_one_letter_code
_entity_poly.pdbx_strand_id
1 'polypeptide(L)'
;MFRPCIDLRNGKVVQIVGGTLDDAGTSTLTRFQSEHPPSWFSKLYQKDGLTGGHVIALGPGNESAARDALGAWPGGLQYGGGVNLDNASAWLEAGASQVIVTSWVFRDGLLDRQRLADLVQRVGKERLVLDLSCRKRDGRYWVVTDRWQRFTSLEVDEAVCHDLARSCCEFLIHAVDVEGLCQGIDLELVESLSRWCPIPATYAGGAKSIDDLKTVERVGSGRIHLTIGSALDIFGGSGVRYADCVEFNRTTDTTSTISTSP
;
A
#
# COMPACT_ATOMS: atom_id res chain seq x y z
N MET A 1 6.68 10.93 2.70
CA MET A 1 5.33 11.56 2.63
C MET A 1 4.26 10.58 3.13
N PHE A 2 3.15 11.09 3.67
CA PHE A 2 1.95 10.30 3.97
C PHE A 2 1.21 9.95 2.68
N ARG A 3 0.80 8.68 2.54
CA ARG A 3 -0.07 8.18 1.46
C ARG A 3 -1.32 7.54 2.06
N PRO A 4 -2.53 8.00 1.68
CA PRO A 4 -3.77 7.49 2.26
C PRO A 4 -4.14 6.11 1.73
N CYS A 5 -5.00 5.40 2.46
CA CYS A 5 -5.56 4.11 2.05
C CYS A 5 -7.09 4.10 2.09
N ILE A 6 -7.67 3.22 1.30
CA ILE A 6 -9.09 2.84 1.32
C ILE A 6 -9.14 1.32 1.24
N ASP A 7 -9.32 0.66 2.38
CA ASP A 7 -9.47 -0.80 2.42
C ASP A 7 -10.95 -1.17 2.31
N LEU A 8 -11.27 -2.05 1.39
CA LEU A 8 -12.64 -2.44 1.07
C LEU A 8 -12.91 -3.88 1.48
N ARG A 9 -13.98 -4.07 2.24
CA ARG A 9 -14.52 -5.39 2.57
C ARG A 9 -16.04 -5.37 2.57
N ASN A 10 -16.65 -6.33 1.87
CA ASN A 10 -18.11 -6.42 1.74
C ASN A 10 -18.75 -5.09 1.26
N GLY A 11 -18.07 -4.40 0.33
CA GLY A 11 -18.53 -3.13 -0.24
C GLY A 11 -18.38 -1.90 0.65
N LYS A 12 -17.76 -2.02 1.84
CA LYS A 12 -17.56 -0.91 2.79
C LYS A 12 -16.07 -0.63 3.02
N VAL A 13 -15.78 0.63 3.40
CA VAL A 13 -14.44 1.02 3.85
C VAL A 13 -14.22 0.52 5.27
N VAL A 14 -13.11 -0.17 5.50
CA VAL A 14 -12.79 -0.80 6.78
C VAL A 14 -11.36 -0.54 7.20
N GLN A 15 -11.07 -0.79 8.49
CA GLN A 15 -9.71 -1.01 8.99
C GLN A 15 -9.69 -2.34 9.74
N ILE A 16 -8.67 -3.16 9.49
CA ILE A 16 -8.54 -4.51 10.03
C ILE A 16 -7.23 -4.69 10.80
N VAL A 17 -7.16 -5.77 11.58
CA VAL A 17 -5.89 -6.27 12.14
C VAL A 17 -5.34 -7.32 11.19
N GLY A 18 -4.21 -7.04 10.55
CA GLY A 18 -3.67 -7.81 9.44
C GLY A 18 -3.42 -9.28 9.75
N GLY A 19 -2.85 -9.60 10.91
CA GLY A 19 -2.61 -10.99 11.33
C GLY A 19 -3.86 -11.85 11.53
N THR A 20 -5.08 -11.26 11.43
CA THR A 20 -6.35 -11.97 11.62
C THR A 20 -7.11 -12.23 10.31
N LEU A 21 -6.56 -11.86 9.14
CA LEU A 21 -7.17 -12.15 7.85
C LEU A 21 -7.24 -13.66 7.59
N ASP A 22 -8.45 -14.19 7.42
CA ASP A 22 -8.68 -15.60 7.08
C ASP A 22 -9.56 -15.79 5.83
N ASP A 23 -9.56 -16.99 5.27
CA ASP A 23 -10.33 -17.33 4.06
C ASP A 23 -11.85 -17.34 4.31
N ALA A 24 -12.28 -17.70 5.50
CA ALA A 24 -13.69 -17.74 5.88
C ALA A 24 -14.24 -16.35 6.24
N GLY A 25 -13.34 -15.38 6.49
CA GLY A 25 -13.70 -14.03 6.92
C GLY A 25 -14.34 -13.97 8.31
N THR A 26 -14.29 -15.07 9.06
CA THR A 26 -14.97 -15.22 10.36
C THR A 26 -14.10 -14.76 11.53
N SER A 27 -12.78 -14.83 11.39
CA SER A 27 -11.84 -14.43 12.46
C SER A 27 -11.20 -13.04 12.24
N THR A 28 -11.42 -12.42 11.08
CA THR A 28 -10.85 -11.09 10.80
C THR A 28 -11.39 -10.04 11.74
N LEU A 29 -10.52 -9.47 12.58
CA LEU A 29 -10.88 -8.37 13.47
C LEU A 29 -11.00 -7.07 12.69
N THR A 30 -12.23 -6.59 12.51
CA THR A 30 -12.53 -5.28 11.96
C THR A 30 -12.51 -4.25 13.09
N ARG A 31 -11.59 -3.31 13.06
CA ARG A 31 -11.48 -2.21 14.03
C ARG A 31 -12.43 -1.06 13.74
N PHE A 32 -12.67 -0.84 12.46
CA PHE A 32 -13.48 0.26 11.96
C PHE A 32 -14.23 -0.16 10.71
N GLN A 33 -15.48 0.30 10.58
CA GLN A 33 -16.27 0.23 9.36
C GLN A 33 -16.94 1.59 9.16
N SER A 34 -16.74 2.19 7.99
CA SER A 34 -17.25 3.53 7.68
C SER A 34 -18.72 3.51 7.30
N GLU A 35 -19.45 4.54 7.71
CA GLU A 35 -20.76 4.89 7.17
C GLU A 35 -20.66 5.72 5.86
N HIS A 36 -19.49 6.35 5.60
CA HIS A 36 -19.28 7.06 4.36
C HIS A 36 -18.94 6.10 3.21
N PRO A 37 -19.40 6.40 1.97
CA PRO A 37 -19.05 5.60 0.79
C PRO A 37 -17.56 5.76 0.44
N PRO A 38 -16.96 4.82 -0.33
CA PRO A 38 -15.57 4.91 -0.77
C PRO A 38 -15.23 6.21 -1.51
N SER A 39 -16.15 6.72 -2.33
CA SER A 39 -16.01 7.99 -3.06
C SER A 39 -15.85 9.21 -2.14
N TRP A 40 -16.37 9.17 -0.92
CA TRP A 40 -16.18 10.25 0.05
C TRP A 40 -14.70 10.39 0.44
N PHE A 41 -14.01 9.29 0.71
CA PHE A 41 -12.58 9.27 1.02
C PHE A 41 -11.74 9.73 -0.16
N SER A 42 -12.06 9.26 -1.38
CA SER A 42 -11.35 9.68 -2.60
C SER A 42 -11.45 11.19 -2.83
N LYS A 43 -12.65 11.77 -2.65
CA LYS A 43 -12.85 13.23 -2.76
C LYS A 43 -12.13 14.00 -1.68
N LEU A 44 -12.07 13.48 -0.45
CA LEU A 44 -11.29 14.07 0.64
C LEU A 44 -9.81 14.12 0.27
N TYR A 45 -9.25 12.98 -0.21
CA TYR A 45 -7.84 12.89 -0.60
C TYR A 45 -7.53 13.75 -1.82
N GLN A 46 -8.45 13.83 -2.80
CA GLN A 46 -8.33 14.73 -3.96
C GLN A 46 -8.26 16.19 -3.53
N LYS A 47 -9.17 16.62 -2.64
CA LYS A 47 -9.20 18.00 -2.11
C LYS A 47 -7.87 18.39 -1.46
N ASP A 48 -7.23 17.44 -0.77
CA ASP A 48 -5.98 17.68 -0.05
C ASP A 48 -4.72 17.33 -0.88
N GLY A 49 -4.88 16.90 -2.14
CA GLY A 49 -3.78 16.64 -3.08
C GLY A 49 -2.96 15.39 -2.75
N LEU A 50 -3.52 14.42 -2.01
CA LEU A 50 -2.81 13.23 -1.52
C LEU A 50 -2.74 12.12 -2.59
N THR A 51 -1.98 12.35 -3.66
CA THR A 51 -1.79 11.35 -4.73
C THR A 51 -0.98 10.12 -4.26
N GLY A 52 -1.11 9.02 -5.00
CA GLY A 52 -0.35 7.78 -4.76
C GLY A 52 -0.83 6.96 -3.55
N GLY A 53 -1.96 7.35 -2.94
CA GLY A 53 -2.66 6.47 -2.02
C GLY A 53 -3.27 5.27 -2.75
N HIS A 54 -3.78 4.29 -2.01
CA HIS A 54 -4.29 3.06 -2.58
C HIS A 54 -5.71 2.70 -2.15
N VAL A 55 -6.40 1.97 -3.04
CA VAL A 55 -7.66 1.28 -2.79
C VAL A 55 -7.37 -0.21 -2.82
N ILE A 56 -7.55 -0.92 -1.71
CA ILE A 56 -7.33 -2.38 -1.62
C ILE A 56 -8.65 -3.11 -1.40
N ALA A 57 -9.00 -4.00 -2.32
CA ALA A 57 -10.13 -4.91 -2.17
C ALA A 57 -9.72 -6.16 -1.37
N LEU A 58 -10.18 -6.27 -0.14
CA LEU A 58 -9.93 -7.40 0.76
C LEU A 58 -10.94 -8.53 0.51
N GLY A 59 -10.76 -9.23 -0.60
CA GLY A 59 -11.62 -10.33 -1.02
C GLY A 59 -12.68 -9.94 -2.06
N PRO A 60 -13.54 -10.88 -2.47
CA PRO A 60 -14.55 -10.67 -3.51
C PRO A 60 -15.68 -9.71 -3.08
N GLY A 61 -16.49 -9.26 -4.06
CA GLY A 61 -17.68 -8.45 -3.80
C GLY A 61 -17.40 -6.97 -3.53
N ASN A 62 -16.19 -6.48 -3.85
CA ASN A 62 -15.80 -5.08 -3.64
C ASN A 62 -15.71 -4.28 -4.95
N GLU A 63 -16.03 -4.86 -6.10
CA GLU A 63 -15.82 -4.26 -7.42
C GLU A 63 -16.56 -2.93 -7.57
N SER A 64 -17.84 -2.88 -7.14
CA SER A 64 -18.65 -1.66 -7.20
C SER A 64 -18.08 -0.56 -6.30
N ALA A 65 -17.68 -0.91 -5.08
CA ALA A 65 -17.11 0.03 -4.12
C ALA A 65 -15.73 0.56 -4.59
N ALA A 66 -14.92 -0.31 -5.21
CA ALA A 66 -13.65 0.10 -5.79
C ALA A 66 -13.85 1.06 -6.98
N ARG A 67 -14.80 0.78 -7.87
CA ARG A 67 -15.15 1.67 -8.98
C ARG A 67 -15.70 3.01 -8.49
N ASP A 68 -16.51 3.03 -7.42
CA ASP A 68 -16.98 4.25 -6.78
C ASP A 68 -15.81 5.11 -6.28
N ALA A 69 -14.82 4.49 -5.61
CA ALA A 69 -13.62 5.19 -5.14
C ALA A 69 -12.79 5.75 -6.31
N LEU A 70 -12.44 4.92 -7.28
CA LEU A 70 -11.57 5.27 -8.40
C LEU A 70 -12.22 6.30 -9.34
N GLY A 71 -13.51 6.13 -9.62
CA GLY A 71 -14.28 7.05 -10.45
C GLY A 71 -14.47 8.43 -9.83
N ALA A 72 -14.42 8.54 -8.50
CA ALA A 72 -14.52 9.81 -7.79
C ALA A 72 -13.25 10.66 -7.92
N TRP A 73 -12.10 10.04 -8.18
CA TRP A 73 -10.82 10.72 -8.41
C TRP A 73 -9.94 9.96 -9.42
N PRO A 74 -10.28 10.01 -10.73
CA PRO A 74 -9.51 9.31 -11.75
C PRO A 74 -8.03 9.73 -11.77
N GLY A 75 -7.14 8.74 -11.77
CA GLY A 75 -5.68 8.94 -11.76
C GLY A 75 -5.07 9.32 -10.40
N GLY A 76 -5.86 9.47 -9.34
CA GLY A 76 -5.36 9.86 -8.03
C GLY A 76 -4.89 8.70 -7.16
N LEU A 77 -5.53 7.54 -7.28
CA LEU A 77 -5.32 6.40 -6.40
C LEU A 77 -4.90 5.15 -7.17
N GLN A 78 -4.05 4.34 -6.55
CA GLN A 78 -3.68 3.00 -7.00
C GLN A 78 -4.80 2.01 -6.64
N TYR A 79 -4.87 0.88 -7.35
CA TYR A 79 -5.83 -0.18 -7.04
C TYR A 79 -5.16 -1.54 -6.88
N GLY A 80 -5.50 -2.27 -5.80
CA GLY A 80 -5.09 -3.63 -5.53
C GLY A 80 -6.23 -4.51 -5.03
N GLY A 81 -5.97 -5.81 -5.03
CA GLY A 81 -6.95 -6.82 -4.64
C GLY A 81 -7.45 -7.63 -5.83
N GLY A 82 -6.92 -8.85 -5.99
CA GLY A 82 -7.30 -9.76 -7.06
C GLY A 82 -6.91 -9.33 -8.47
N VAL A 83 -5.96 -8.39 -8.60
CA VAL A 83 -5.45 -7.94 -9.91
C VAL A 83 -4.67 -9.07 -10.58
N ASN A 84 -4.94 -9.26 -11.87
CA ASN A 84 -4.33 -10.26 -12.73
C ASN A 84 -4.25 -9.76 -14.19
N LEU A 85 -3.73 -10.58 -15.10
CA LEU A 85 -3.57 -10.21 -16.51
C LEU A 85 -4.88 -9.84 -17.21
N ASP A 86 -5.99 -10.49 -16.83
CA ASP A 86 -7.28 -10.33 -17.50
C ASP A 86 -8.00 -9.03 -17.10
N ASN A 87 -7.79 -8.57 -15.86
CA ASN A 87 -8.53 -7.44 -15.31
C ASN A 87 -7.69 -6.15 -15.08
N ALA A 88 -6.36 -6.21 -15.19
CA ALA A 88 -5.48 -5.08 -14.90
C ALA A 88 -5.83 -3.82 -15.73
N SER A 89 -6.03 -3.98 -17.05
CA SER A 89 -6.40 -2.86 -17.94
C SER A 89 -7.74 -2.24 -17.56
N ALA A 90 -8.74 -3.08 -17.19
CA ALA A 90 -10.07 -2.61 -16.81
C ALA A 90 -10.07 -1.77 -15.50
N TRP A 91 -9.13 -2.02 -14.60
CA TRP A 91 -8.94 -1.20 -13.40
C TRP A 91 -8.29 0.15 -13.71
N LEU A 92 -7.34 0.19 -14.63
CA LEU A 92 -6.76 1.44 -15.13
C LEU A 92 -7.82 2.29 -15.85
N GLU A 93 -8.67 1.68 -16.67
CA GLU A 93 -9.82 2.33 -17.33
C GLU A 93 -10.87 2.80 -16.33
N ALA A 94 -11.01 2.12 -15.19
CA ALA A 94 -11.91 2.53 -14.10
C ALA A 94 -11.38 3.74 -13.31
N GLY A 95 -10.17 4.22 -13.60
CA GLY A 95 -9.59 5.41 -12.99
C GLY A 95 -8.40 5.14 -12.05
N ALA A 96 -7.92 3.91 -11.92
CA ALA A 96 -6.70 3.67 -11.14
C ALA A 96 -5.48 4.36 -11.78
N SER A 97 -4.65 5.01 -10.97
CA SER A 97 -3.36 5.56 -11.42
C SER A 97 -2.38 4.44 -11.79
N GLN A 98 -2.30 3.42 -10.95
CA GLN A 98 -1.54 2.18 -11.15
C GLN A 98 -2.35 0.99 -10.59
N VAL A 99 -1.97 -0.21 -11.02
CA VAL A 99 -2.48 -1.47 -10.44
C VAL A 99 -1.43 -2.10 -9.54
N ILE A 100 -1.88 -2.60 -8.39
CA ILE A 100 -1.06 -3.28 -7.39
C ILE A 100 -1.27 -4.77 -7.50
N VAL A 101 -0.21 -5.53 -7.66
CA VAL A 101 -0.25 -6.98 -7.82
C VAL A 101 0.57 -7.67 -6.74
N THR A 102 -0.02 -8.71 -6.15
CA THR A 102 0.61 -9.56 -5.12
C THR A 102 0.58 -11.03 -5.56
N SER A 103 -0.40 -11.79 -5.06
CA SER A 103 -0.45 -13.26 -5.18
C SER A 103 -0.45 -13.78 -6.61
N TRP A 104 -1.00 -13.04 -7.58
CA TRP A 104 -1.11 -13.53 -8.95
C TRP A 104 0.25 -13.78 -9.65
N VAL A 105 1.28 -13.00 -9.31
CA VAL A 105 2.64 -13.21 -9.84
C VAL A 105 3.41 -14.31 -9.11
N PHE A 106 2.77 -15.01 -8.18
CA PHE A 106 3.34 -16.18 -7.52
C PHE A 106 2.61 -17.45 -7.94
N ARG A 107 3.36 -18.53 -8.10
CA ARG A 107 2.86 -19.87 -8.31
C ARG A 107 3.59 -20.84 -7.37
N ASP A 108 2.84 -21.57 -6.56
CA ASP A 108 3.39 -22.51 -5.58
C ASP A 108 4.43 -21.90 -4.63
N GLY A 109 4.26 -20.60 -4.30
CA GLY A 109 5.19 -19.86 -3.44
C GLY A 109 6.46 -19.37 -4.16
N LEU A 110 6.57 -19.55 -5.47
CA LEU A 110 7.66 -19.06 -6.31
C LEU A 110 7.20 -17.88 -7.16
N LEU A 111 8.06 -16.89 -7.35
CA LEU A 111 7.80 -15.80 -8.29
C LEU A 111 7.74 -16.35 -9.73
N ASP A 112 6.60 -16.20 -10.39
CA ASP A 112 6.40 -16.54 -11.80
C ASP A 112 6.80 -15.35 -12.67
N ARG A 113 8.02 -15.37 -13.17
CA ARG A 113 8.59 -14.28 -13.97
C ARG A 113 7.89 -14.09 -15.30
N GLN A 114 7.28 -15.14 -15.85
CA GLN A 114 6.53 -15.02 -17.09
C GLN A 114 5.24 -14.24 -16.86
N ARG A 115 4.50 -14.55 -15.81
CA ARG A 115 3.31 -13.75 -15.42
C ARG A 115 3.65 -12.29 -15.17
N LEU A 116 4.78 -12.02 -14.49
CA LEU A 116 5.23 -10.64 -14.27
C LEU A 116 5.54 -9.94 -15.61
N ALA A 117 6.26 -10.60 -16.51
CA ALA A 117 6.55 -10.07 -17.83
C ALA A 117 5.28 -9.79 -18.67
N ASP A 118 4.31 -10.71 -18.61
CA ASP A 118 3.02 -10.56 -19.30
C ASP A 118 2.23 -9.35 -18.79
N LEU A 119 2.24 -9.11 -17.47
CA LEU A 119 1.64 -7.90 -16.87
C LEU A 119 2.36 -6.63 -17.32
N VAL A 120 3.68 -6.61 -17.28
CA VAL A 120 4.48 -5.46 -17.76
C VAL A 120 4.17 -5.16 -19.22
N GLN A 121 4.07 -6.19 -20.06
CA GLN A 121 3.69 -6.04 -21.46
C GLN A 121 2.26 -5.48 -21.59
N ARG A 122 1.32 -5.88 -20.73
CA ARG A 122 -0.08 -5.49 -20.76
C ARG A 122 -0.32 -4.05 -20.35
N VAL A 123 0.26 -3.61 -19.24
CA VAL A 123 -0.05 -2.32 -18.61
C VAL A 123 1.10 -1.31 -18.63
N GLY A 124 2.30 -1.76 -18.93
CA GLY A 124 3.53 -0.98 -18.80
C GLY A 124 4.06 -0.93 -17.35
N LYS A 125 5.39 -0.88 -17.24
CA LYS A 125 6.08 -0.82 -15.95
C LYS A 125 5.61 0.39 -15.10
N GLU A 126 5.35 1.54 -15.74
CA GLU A 126 4.95 2.79 -15.07
C GLU A 126 3.53 2.75 -14.47
N ARG A 127 2.76 1.72 -14.80
CA ARG A 127 1.41 1.51 -14.30
C ARG A 127 1.32 0.29 -13.38
N LEU A 128 2.46 -0.30 -13.01
CA LEU A 128 2.53 -1.49 -12.16
C LEU A 128 3.22 -1.17 -10.83
N VAL A 129 2.55 -1.52 -9.73
CA VAL A 129 3.08 -1.56 -8.36
C VAL A 129 3.17 -3.02 -7.93
N LEU A 130 4.30 -3.45 -7.39
CA LEU A 130 4.43 -4.79 -6.80
C LEU A 130 4.26 -4.68 -5.28
N ASP A 131 3.29 -5.43 -4.75
CA ASP A 131 3.13 -5.60 -3.32
C ASP A 131 4.04 -6.74 -2.83
N LEU A 132 5.04 -6.35 -2.06
CA LEU A 132 6.00 -7.24 -1.40
C LEU A 132 5.69 -7.33 0.11
N SER A 133 4.41 -7.36 0.48
CA SER A 133 3.98 -7.56 1.87
C SER A 133 4.73 -8.71 2.50
N CYS A 134 5.33 -8.50 3.66
CA CYS A 134 6.29 -9.44 4.22
C CYS A 134 6.08 -9.71 5.71
N ARG A 135 6.63 -10.84 6.14
CA ARG A 135 6.74 -11.24 7.55
C ARG A 135 8.17 -11.63 7.89
N LYS A 136 8.57 -11.33 9.13
CA LYS A 136 9.90 -11.68 9.62
C LYS A 136 9.95 -13.14 10.07
N ARG A 137 10.95 -13.90 9.56
CA ARG A 137 11.23 -15.28 9.97
C ARG A 137 12.75 -15.50 9.94
N ASP A 138 13.31 -15.99 11.02
CA ASP A 138 14.75 -16.25 11.16
C ASP A 138 15.62 -15.04 10.86
N GLY A 139 15.18 -13.84 11.29
CA GLY A 139 15.88 -12.58 11.09
C GLY A 139 15.80 -11.98 9.68
N ARG A 140 15.02 -12.57 8.77
CA ARG A 140 14.84 -12.15 7.38
C ARG A 140 13.38 -11.84 7.07
N TYR A 141 13.15 -11.00 6.08
CA TYR A 141 11.82 -10.63 5.61
C TYR A 141 11.47 -11.46 4.37
N TRP A 142 10.35 -12.19 4.45
CA TRP A 142 9.87 -13.06 3.38
C TRP A 142 8.54 -12.55 2.85
N VAL A 143 8.41 -12.46 1.54
CA VAL A 143 7.12 -12.12 0.93
C VAL A 143 6.08 -13.16 1.31
N VAL A 144 4.90 -12.67 1.68
CA VAL A 144 3.73 -13.51 1.99
C VAL A 144 2.59 -13.21 1.03
N THR A 145 1.85 -14.26 0.68
CA THR A 145 0.71 -14.21 -0.24
C THR A 145 -0.53 -14.79 0.43
N ASP A 146 -1.62 -14.89 -0.33
CA ASP A 146 -2.88 -15.51 0.10
C ASP A 146 -3.36 -14.92 1.44
N ARG A 147 -3.62 -13.60 1.44
CA ARG A 147 -4.02 -12.83 2.63
C ARG A 147 -3.00 -12.93 3.76
N TRP A 148 -1.71 -12.90 3.39
CA TRP A 148 -0.56 -12.93 4.31
C TRP A 148 -0.38 -14.24 5.10
N GLN A 149 -1.10 -15.32 4.69
CA GLN A 149 -1.06 -16.61 5.38
C GLN A 149 0.06 -17.53 4.86
N ARG A 150 0.49 -17.33 3.61
CA ARG A 150 1.42 -18.23 2.95
C ARG A 150 2.77 -17.54 2.70
N PHE A 151 3.83 -18.08 3.31
CA PHE A 151 5.19 -17.69 2.99
C PHE A 151 5.55 -18.12 1.56
N THR A 152 6.23 -17.25 0.84
CA THR A 152 6.88 -17.58 -0.42
C THR A 152 8.36 -17.90 -0.20
N SER A 153 9.07 -18.26 -1.27
CA SER A 153 10.52 -18.39 -1.26
C SER A 153 11.26 -17.10 -1.57
N LEU A 154 10.54 -15.98 -1.75
CA LEU A 154 11.12 -14.69 -2.08
C LEU A 154 11.45 -13.92 -0.80
N GLU A 155 12.74 -13.73 -0.54
CA GLU A 155 13.23 -12.84 0.51
C GLU A 155 13.15 -11.38 0.01
N VAL A 156 12.78 -10.45 0.88
CA VAL A 156 12.86 -9.02 0.59
C VAL A 156 14.25 -8.54 0.98
N ASP A 157 15.11 -8.40 -0.02
CA ASP A 157 16.49 -7.94 0.13
C ASP A 157 16.88 -6.96 -0.99
N GLU A 158 18.10 -6.45 -0.95
CA GLU A 158 18.61 -5.49 -1.92
C GLU A 158 18.60 -6.06 -3.36
N ALA A 159 19.02 -7.31 -3.53
CA ALA A 159 19.11 -7.95 -4.84
C ALA A 159 17.74 -8.12 -5.48
N VAL A 160 16.75 -8.55 -4.70
CA VAL A 160 15.35 -8.71 -5.12
C VAL A 160 14.73 -7.35 -5.43
N CYS A 161 14.93 -6.33 -4.59
CA CYS A 161 14.42 -4.99 -4.85
C CYS A 161 14.98 -4.41 -6.15
N HIS A 162 16.28 -4.54 -6.40
CA HIS A 162 16.91 -4.11 -7.66
C HIS A 162 16.43 -4.88 -8.89
N ASP A 163 16.22 -6.18 -8.77
CA ASP A 163 15.72 -7.01 -9.87
C ASP A 163 14.28 -6.63 -10.22
N LEU A 164 13.38 -6.59 -9.23
CA LEU A 164 11.97 -6.32 -9.44
C LEU A 164 11.67 -4.86 -9.85
N ALA A 165 12.51 -3.91 -9.46
CA ALA A 165 12.39 -2.51 -9.87
C ALA A 165 12.49 -2.30 -11.41
N ARG A 166 12.97 -3.29 -12.15
CA ARG A 166 12.96 -3.26 -13.63
C ARG A 166 11.56 -3.46 -14.20
N SER A 167 10.65 -4.04 -13.41
CA SER A 167 9.32 -4.47 -13.83
C SER A 167 8.19 -3.60 -13.27
N CYS A 168 8.45 -2.70 -12.32
CA CYS A 168 7.43 -1.86 -11.71
C CYS A 168 7.96 -0.46 -11.42
N CYS A 169 7.05 0.48 -11.11
CA CYS A 169 7.42 1.86 -10.78
C CYS A 169 7.48 2.11 -9.27
N GLU A 170 6.91 1.24 -8.46
CA GLU A 170 6.83 1.39 -7.01
C GLU A 170 6.67 0.04 -6.33
N PHE A 171 7.10 -0.06 -5.08
CA PHE A 171 6.76 -1.17 -4.17
C PHE A 171 5.74 -0.72 -3.13
N LEU A 172 4.75 -1.57 -2.85
CA LEU A 172 3.92 -1.50 -1.65
C LEU A 172 4.38 -2.59 -0.69
N ILE A 173 4.65 -2.24 0.57
CA ILE A 173 5.21 -3.19 1.54
C ILE A 173 4.45 -3.09 2.85
N HIS A 174 3.58 -4.06 3.11
CA HIS A 174 2.96 -4.20 4.42
C HIS A 174 3.88 -5.01 5.35
N ALA A 175 4.22 -4.42 6.49
CA ALA A 175 4.84 -5.12 7.60
C ALA A 175 3.75 -5.88 8.37
N VAL A 176 3.42 -7.09 7.91
CA VAL A 176 2.23 -7.84 8.34
C VAL A 176 2.21 -8.13 9.84
N ASP A 177 3.39 -8.34 10.44
CA ASP A 177 3.50 -8.68 11.86
C ASP A 177 3.11 -7.53 12.80
N VAL A 178 3.09 -6.28 12.30
CA VAL A 178 2.67 -5.08 13.04
C VAL A 178 1.41 -4.42 12.49
N GLU A 179 0.84 -4.94 11.37
CA GLU A 179 -0.30 -4.35 10.69
C GLU A 179 -1.55 -4.28 11.59
N GLY A 180 -2.12 -3.08 11.69
CA GLY A 180 -3.32 -2.81 12.49
C GLY A 180 -3.11 -2.80 14.01
N LEU A 181 -1.89 -3.04 14.51
CA LEU A 181 -1.62 -3.07 15.95
C LEU A 181 -1.49 -1.68 16.58
N CYS A 182 -1.13 -0.65 15.80
CA CYS A 182 -0.87 0.72 16.28
C CYS A 182 0.17 0.76 17.42
N GLN A 183 1.24 -0.04 17.30
CA GLN A 183 2.31 -0.12 18.30
C GLN A 183 3.61 0.55 17.87
N GLY A 184 3.66 1.04 16.64
CA GLY A 184 4.81 1.64 15.97
C GLY A 184 5.21 0.84 14.74
N ILE A 185 5.94 1.49 13.85
CA ILE A 185 6.48 0.91 12.62
C ILE A 185 7.57 -0.12 12.92
N ASP A 186 7.79 -1.07 12.00
CA ASP A 186 9.01 -1.89 11.97
C ASP A 186 10.16 -1.03 11.41
N LEU A 187 10.88 -0.36 12.32
CA LEU A 187 11.95 0.56 11.95
C LEU A 187 13.09 -0.15 11.22
N GLU A 188 13.43 -1.38 11.62
CA GLU A 188 14.47 -2.18 10.96
C GLU A 188 14.13 -2.45 9.49
N LEU A 189 12.86 -2.76 9.20
CA LEU A 189 12.39 -2.92 7.81
C LEU A 189 12.47 -1.59 7.05
N VAL A 190 12.01 -0.48 7.63
CA VAL A 190 12.07 0.85 6.99
C VAL A 190 13.52 1.24 6.67
N GLU A 191 14.46 1.05 7.60
CA GLU A 191 15.89 1.29 7.38
C GLU A 191 16.47 0.40 6.28
N SER A 192 16.05 -0.85 6.22
CA SER A 192 16.46 -1.79 5.18
C SER A 192 15.94 -1.37 3.82
N LEU A 193 14.64 -1.05 3.71
CA LEU A 193 14.01 -0.57 2.47
C LEU A 193 14.66 0.72 1.97
N SER A 194 15.07 1.62 2.84
CA SER A 194 15.75 2.87 2.45
C SER A 194 17.08 2.62 1.75
N ARG A 195 17.76 1.50 2.07
CA ARG A 195 19.00 1.07 1.43
C ARG A 195 18.75 0.22 0.18
N TRP A 196 17.74 -0.65 0.23
CA TRP A 196 17.50 -1.67 -0.79
C TRP A 196 16.70 -1.19 -1.99
N CYS A 197 15.72 -0.27 -1.78
CA CYS A 197 14.79 0.11 -2.85
C CYS A 197 15.39 1.16 -3.78
N PRO A 198 15.66 0.84 -5.06
CA PRO A 198 16.12 1.81 -6.05
C PRO A 198 15.00 2.70 -6.62
N ILE A 199 13.75 2.35 -6.36
CA ILE A 199 12.52 3.06 -6.75
C ILE A 199 11.71 3.42 -5.51
N PRO A 200 10.72 4.32 -5.60
CA PRO A 200 9.83 4.63 -4.48
C PRO A 200 9.19 3.37 -3.87
N ALA A 201 9.03 3.38 -2.57
CA ALA A 201 8.28 2.35 -1.85
C ALA A 201 7.32 2.98 -0.83
N THR A 202 6.12 2.43 -0.75
CA THR A 202 5.15 2.79 0.29
C THR A 202 5.14 1.69 1.35
N TYR A 203 5.56 2.05 2.56
CA TYR A 203 5.50 1.18 3.73
C TYR A 203 4.12 1.34 4.40
N ALA A 204 3.53 0.23 4.83
CA ALA A 204 2.32 0.17 5.62
C ALA A 204 2.50 -0.79 6.81
N GLY A 205 1.89 -0.48 7.93
CA GLY A 205 1.87 -1.34 9.11
C GLY A 205 2.35 -0.66 10.39
N GLY A 206 1.58 -0.83 11.45
CA GLY A 206 1.97 -0.50 12.82
C GLY A 206 1.99 0.97 13.21
N ALA A 207 1.96 1.91 12.29
CA ALA A 207 2.04 3.34 12.58
C ALA A 207 1.04 3.76 13.68
N LYS A 208 1.51 4.55 14.64
CA LYS A 208 0.74 4.98 15.83
C LYS A 208 0.73 6.48 16.07
N SER A 209 1.66 7.23 15.46
CA SER A 209 1.84 8.66 15.74
C SER A 209 2.37 9.39 14.51
N ILE A 210 2.25 10.72 14.53
CA ILE A 210 2.87 11.58 13.52
C ILE A 210 4.40 11.48 13.53
N ASP A 211 5.01 11.09 14.64
CA ASP A 211 6.45 10.92 14.74
C ASP A 211 6.95 9.68 13.98
N ASP A 212 6.10 8.67 13.77
CA ASP A 212 6.41 7.58 12.86
C ASP A 212 6.55 8.09 11.42
N LEU A 213 5.64 9.00 10.98
CA LEU A 213 5.72 9.63 9.65
C LEU A 213 7.01 10.45 9.49
N LYS A 214 7.36 11.27 10.48
CA LYS A 214 8.63 12.02 10.49
C LYS A 214 9.85 11.10 10.44
N THR A 215 9.77 9.98 11.16
CA THR A 215 10.86 8.99 11.19
C THR A 215 11.03 8.34 9.83
N VAL A 216 9.95 7.90 9.18
CA VAL A 216 9.99 7.30 7.83
C VAL A 216 10.53 8.30 6.82
N GLU A 217 10.12 9.57 6.88
CA GLU A 217 10.63 10.61 5.97
C GLU A 217 12.14 10.82 6.15
N ARG A 218 12.60 10.96 7.39
CA ARG A 218 14.03 11.15 7.71
C ARG A 218 14.88 9.95 7.28
N VAL A 219 14.44 8.73 7.59
CA VAL A 219 15.17 7.49 7.29
C VAL A 219 15.11 7.17 5.81
N GLY A 220 13.92 7.31 5.20
CA GLY A 220 13.66 6.99 3.80
C GLY A 220 14.17 8.02 2.80
N SER A 221 14.63 9.20 3.28
CA SER A 221 15.16 10.28 2.44
C SER A 221 14.23 10.63 1.26
N GLY A 222 12.93 10.73 1.53
CA GLY A 222 11.90 11.06 0.53
C GLY A 222 11.52 9.92 -0.42
N ARG A 223 12.17 8.75 -0.38
CA ARG A 223 11.87 7.61 -1.24
C ARG A 223 10.94 6.59 -0.61
N ILE A 224 10.90 6.54 0.73
CA ILE A 224 9.96 5.68 1.45
C ILE A 224 8.82 6.54 1.96
N HIS A 225 7.61 6.16 1.56
CA HIS A 225 6.36 6.80 2.00
C HIS A 225 5.71 5.97 3.10
N LEU A 226 4.80 6.56 3.87
CA LEU A 226 4.09 5.88 4.94
C LEU A 226 2.58 5.91 4.70
N THR A 227 1.95 4.75 4.71
CA THR A 227 0.50 4.63 4.89
C THR A 227 0.16 4.49 6.36
N ILE A 228 -0.80 5.28 6.81
CA ILE A 228 -1.38 5.21 8.16
C ILE A 228 -2.86 4.88 8.02
N GLY A 229 -3.28 3.77 8.60
CA GLY A 229 -4.66 3.30 8.58
C GLY A 229 -5.32 3.45 9.95
N SER A 230 -5.36 2.38 10.74
CA SER A 230 -6.11 2.26 12.00
C SER A 230 -5.81 3.32 13.07
N ALA A 231 -4.66 4.01 13.00
CA ALA A 231 -4.31 5.09 13.93
C ALA A 231 -4.94 6.43 13.58
N LEU A 232 -5.44 6.62 12.31
CA LEU A 232 -6.04 7.88 11.87
C LEU A 232 -7.43 8.12 12.47
N ASP A 233 -7.70 9.37 12.83
CA ASP A 233 -8.99 9.83 13.36
C ASP A 233 -10.16 9.61 12.38
N ILE A 234 -9.94 9.78 11.07
CA ILE A 234 -10.97 9.51 10.03
C ILE A 234 -11.38 8.02 9.96
N PHE A 235 -10.61 7.14 10.59
CA PHE A 235 -10.91 5.71 10.76
C PHE A 235 -11.18 5.34 12.22
N GLY A 236 -11.58 6.32 13.05
CA GLY A 236 -11.88 6.10 14.47
C GLY A 236 -10.64 5.90 15.34
N GLY A 237 -9.44 6.06 14.81
CA GLY A 237 -8.19 6.04 15.57
C GLY A 237 -8.03 7.30 16.43
N SER A 238 -7.12 7.24 17.40
CA SER A 238 -6.81 8.37 18.29
C SER A 238 -5.32 8.74 18.28
N GLY A 239 -4.52 8.03 17.49
CA GLY A 239 -3.06 8.22 17.48
C GLY A 239 -2.59 9.34 16.55
N VAL A 240 -3.30 9.57 15.45
CA VAL A 240 -2.89 10.51 14.39
C VAL A 240 -4.10 11.26 13.88
N ARG A 241 -4.00 12.58 13.76
CA ARG A 241 -5.02 13.37 13.05
C ARG A 241 -4.70 13.40 11.56
N TYR A 242 -5.69 13.15 10.73
CA TYR A 242 -5.58 13.24 9.27
C TYR A 242 -5.04 14.61 8.82
N ALA A 243 -5.52 15.69 9.45
CA ALA A 243 -5.09 17.04 9.14
C ALA A 243 -3.58 17.25 9.37
N ASP A 244 -2.98 16.61 10.37
CA ASP A 244 -1.54 16.70 10.64
C ASP A 244 -0.72 16.01 9.55
N CYS A 245 -1.23 14.90 8.98
CA CYS A 245 -0.59 14.22 7.84
C CYS A 245 -0.65 15.08 6.57
N VAL A 246 -1.78 15.74 6.31
CA VAL A 246 -1.93 16.68 5.19
C VAL A 246 -0.94 17.83 5.30
N GLU A 247 -0.86 18.45 6.47
CA GLU A 247 0.07 19.55 6.73
C GLU A 247 1.53 19.12 6.60
N PHE A 248 1.86 17.92 7.10
CA PHE A 248 3.19 17.34 6.94
C PHE A 248 3.58 17.24 5.45
N ASN A 249 2.70 16.72 4.59
CA ASN A 249 2.99 16.62 3.16
C ASN A 249 3.19 18.00 2.52
N ARG A 250 2.34 18.99 2.83
CA ARG A 250 2.47 20.36 2.30
C ARG A 250 3.81 20.99 2.64
N THR A 251 4.28 20.82 3.88
CA THR A 251 5.55 21.39 4.34
C THR A 251 6.75 20.69 3.71
N THR A 252 6.69 19.38 3.52
CA THR A 252 7.75 18.59 2.91
C THR A 252 7.92 18.91 1.43
N ASP A 253 6.82 19.04 0.67
CA ASP A 253 6.85 19.40 -0.76
C ASP A 253 7.47 20.79 -0.98
N THR A 254 7.17 21.75 -0.11
CA THR A 254 7.72 23.11 -0.21
C THR A 254 9.24 23.13 -0.03
N THR A 255 9.76 22.28 0.85
CA THR A 255 11.21 22.19 1.14
C THR A 255 11.98 21.56 -0.04
N SER A 256 11.38 20.61 -0.72
CA SER A 256 12.00 19.95 -1.90
C SER A 256 12.13 20.88 -3.10
N THR A 257 11.20 21.83 -3.26
CA THR A 257 11.19 22.78 -4.39
C THR A 257 12.26 23.89 -4.23
N ILE A 258 12.65 24.23 -3.01
CA ILE A 258 13.62 25.30 -2.72
C ILE A 258 15.07 24.81 -2.92
N SER A 259 15.33 23.50 -2.76
CA SER A 259 16.69 22.93 -2.87
C SER A 259 17.14 22.65 -4.31
N THR A 260 16.30 22.85 -5.32
CA THR A 260 16.58 22.58 -6.74
C THR A 260 16.78 23.85 -7.59
N SER A 261 16.89 25.04 -6.99
CA SER A 261 17.29 26.23 -7.71
C SER A 261 18.81 26.32 -7.77
N PRO A 262 19.40 26.51 -8.98
CA PRO A 262 20.84 26.48 -9.23
C PRO A 262 21.59 27.63 -8.58
#